data_00fe6afd74dfe0d57f5ca744de40474d
#
_entry.id   00fe6afd74dfe0d57f5ca744de40474d
#
_cell.length_a   1.000
_cell.length_b   1.000
_cell.length_c   1.000
_cell.angle_alpha   90.00
_cell.angle_beta   90.00
_cell.angle_gamma   90.00
#
_symmetry.space_group_name_H-M   'P 1'
#
loop_
_entity.id
_entity.type
_entity.pdbx_description
1 polymer ?
#
loop_
_entity_poly.entity_id
_entity_poly.type
_entity_poly.pdbx_seq_one_letter_code
_entity_poly.pdbx_strand_id
1 'polypeptide(L)'
;MRARYLLDTNTVSYIIKGNPPAVRQRLLRVPMAEVGISAVTQAELLFGVARLPTSPKLRVAVDEFLLRVEVLPWDSEAAEQYAGIRFDLEQHGEPMGNLDLMIAAHALALEAALISSDRGFRRVKGLKLEDWTRA
;
A
#
# COMPACT_ATOMS: atom_id res chain seq x y z
N MET A 1 -17.54 -4.47 5.21
CA MET A 1 -16.47 -4.48 6.21
C MET A 1 -15.32 -3.63 5.73
N ARG A 2 -14.78 -2.80 6.59
CA ARG A 2 -13.62 -1.99 6.24
C ARG A 2 -12.36 -2.83 6.17
N ALA A 3 -11.46 -2.49 5.25
CA ALA A 3 -10.13 -3.07 5.24
C ALA A 3 -9.39 -2.69 6.53
N ARG A 4 -8.74 -3.66 7.17
CA ARG A 4 -7.91 -3.45 8.36
C ARG A 4 -6.44 -3.37 8.02
N TYR A 5 -6.07 -3.85 6.85
CA TYR A 5 -4.69 -3.87 6.37
C TYR A 5 -4.65 -3.27 4.98
N LEU A 6 -3.86 -2.23 4.81
CA LEU A 6 -3.64 -1.61 3.51
C LEU A 6 -2.22 -1.93 3.07
N LEU A 7 -2.09 -2.66 1.97
CA LEU A 7 -0.77 -3.06 1.45
C LEU A 7 -0.19 -1.95 0.61
N ASP A 8 1.07 -1.58 0.86
CA ASP A 8 1.74 -0.64 -0.04
C ASP A 8 2.21 -1.35 -1.31
N THR A 9 2.68 -0.58 -2.28
CA THR A 9 3.05 -1.10 -3.59
C THR A 9 4.17 -2.13 -3.52
N ASN A 10 5.20 -1.89 -2.70
CA ASN A 10 6.30 -2.83 -2.56
C ASN A 10 5.85 -4.14 -1.92
N THR A 11 4.97 -4.08 -0.92
CA THR A 11 4.43 -5.28 -0.30
C THR A 11 3.67 -6.12 -1.31
N VAL A 12 2.86 -5.49 -2.16
CA VAL A 12 2.16 -6.21 -3.25
C VAL A 12 3.16 -6.87 -4.18
N SER A 13 4.24 -6.16 -4.55
CA SER A 13 5.29 -6.74 -5.39
C SER A 13 5.92 -7.97 -4.76
N TYR A 14 6.18 -7.94 -3.46
CA TYR A 14 6.71 -9.10 -2.74
C TYR A 14 5.73 -10.28 -2.79
N ILE A 15 4.43 -10.01 -2.63
CA ILE A 15 3.41 -11.05 -2.70
C ILE A 15 3.39 -11.68 -4.08
N ILE A 16 3.39 -10.87 -5.12
CA ILE A 16 3.36 -11.34 -6.52
C ILE A 16 4.58 -12.19 -6.83
N LYS A 17 5.77 -11.76 -6.39
CA LYS A 17 7.01 -12.47 -6.64
C LYS A 17 7.23 -13.67 -5.71
N GLY A 18 6.53 -13.68 -4.56
CA GLY A 18 6.71 -14.71 -3.55
C GLY A 18 8.01 -14.60 -2.78
N ASN A 19 8.65 -13.44 -2.76
CA ASN A 19 9.93 -13.21 -2.12
C ASN A 19 9.99 -11.80 -1.51
N PRO A 20 10.26 -11.67 -0.20
CA PRO A 20 10.55 -12.76 0.76
C PRO A 20 9.29 -13.57 1.11
N PRO A 21 9.46 -14.88 1.38
CA PRO A 21 8.30 -15.76 1.65
C PRO A 21 7.44 -15.34 2.85
N ALA A 22 8.04 -14.66 3.82
CA ALA A 22 7.34 -14.23 5.03
C ALA A 22 6.11 -13.38 4.71
N VAL A 23 6.15 -12.58 3.63
CA VAL A 23 5.02 -11.72 3.26
C VAL A 23 3.80 -12.55 2.89
N ARG A 24 3.97 -13.57 2.03
CA ARG A 24 2.87 -14.49 1.69
C ARG A 24 2.37 -15.26 2.90
N GLN A 25 3.28 -15.67 3.77
CA GLN A 25 2.92 -16.40 4.99
C GLN A 25 2.03 -15.55 5.90
N ARG A 26 2.38 -14.28 6.06
CA ARG A 26 1.55 -13.34 6.85
C ARG A 26 0.20 -13.10 6.20
N LEU A 27 0.18 -12.93 4.88
CA LEU A 27 -1.06 -12.72 4.13
C LEU A 27 -2.04 -13.89 4.35
N LEU A 28 -1.54 -15.11 4.36
CA LEU A 28 -2.37 -16.29 4.55
C LEU A 28 -2.99 -16.39 5.94
N ARG A 29 -2.48 -15.64 6.91
CA ARG A 29 -2.98 -15.64 8.29
C ARG A 29 -4.07 -14.63 8.55
N VAL A 30 -4.36 -13.75 7.61
CA VAL A 30 -5.39 -12.73 7.78
C VAL A 30 -6.53 -12.98 6.80
N PRO A 31 -7.78 -12.64 7.18
CA PRO A 31 -8.91 -12.80 6.27
C PRO A 31 -8.75 -11.85 5.07
N MET A 32 -8.94 -12.36 3.86
CA MET A 32 -8.81 -11.53 2.65
C MET A 32 -9.82 -10.37 2.63
N ALA A 33 -10.98 -10.55 3.28
CA ALA A 33 -11.96 -9.47 3.38
C ALA A 33 -11.45 -8.25 4.15
N GLU A 34 -10.38 -8.42 4.95
CA GLU A 34 -9.77 -7.33 5.72
C GLU A 34 -8.57 -6.70 5.02
N VAL A 35 -8.20 -7.19 3.84
CA VAL A 35 -7.02 -6.73 3.12
C VAL A 35 -7.45 -5.89 1.92
N GLY A 36 -6.85 -4.73 1.76
CA GLY A 36 -7.12 -3.87 0.63
C GLY A 36 -5.87 -3.16 0.14
N ILE A 37 -6.00 -2.53 -1.01
CA ILE A 37 -4.99 -1.63 -1.55
C ILE A 37 -5.65 -0.32 -1.93
N SER A 38 -4.87 0.75 -1.92
CA SER A 38 -5.30 2.04 -2.45
C SER A 38 -5.37 1.99 -3.98
N ALA A 39 -6.30 2.77 -4.56
CA ALA A 39 -6.29 3.02 -6.00
C ALA A 39 -4.95 3.61 -6.46
N VAL A 40 -4.23 4.30 -5.58
CA VAL A 40 -2.86 4.80 -5.85
C VAL A 40 -1.91 3.62 -6.10
N THR A 41 -1.95 2.59 -5.26
CA THR A 41 -1.17 1.37 -5.45
C THR A 41 -1.56 0.65 -6.74
N GLN A 42 -2.86 0.58 -7.02
CA GLN A 42 -3.34 0.03 -8.30
C GLN A 42 -2.71 0.77 -9.48
N ALA A 43 -2.69 2.10 -9.44
CA ALA A 43 -2.09 2.91 -10.50
C ALA A 43 -0.61 2.60 -10.68
N GLU A 44 0.13 2.44 -9.59
CA GLU A 44 1.55 2.08 -9.67
C GLU A 44 1.77 0.69 -10.27
N LEU A 45 0.93 -0.27 -9.89
CA LEU A 45 1.01 -1.63 -10.44
C LEU A 45 0.72 -1.64 -11.95
N LEU A 46 -0.32 -0.93 -12.36
CA LEU A 46 -0.69 -0.84 -13.78
C LEU A 46 0.38 -0.11 -14.59
N PHE A 47 1.00 0.90 -14.01
CA PHE A 47 2.13 1.59 -14.65
C PHE A 47 3.33 0.64 -14.81
N GLY A 48 3.62 -0.16 -13.79
CA GLY A 48 4.67 -1.17 -13.86
C GLY A 48 4.46 -2.16 -15.00
N VAL A 49 3.22 -2.62 -15.20
CA VAL A 49 2.86 -3.49 -16.31
C VAL A 49 3.03 -2.76 -17.65
N ALA A 50 2.59 -1.50 -17.73
CA ALA A 50 2.67 -0.72 -18.97
C ALA A 50 4.12 -0.51 -19.42
N ARG A 51 5.06 -0.38 -18.47
CA ARG A 51 6.48 -0.21 -18.78
C ARG A 51 7.13 -1.49 -19.31
N LEU A 52 6.53 -2.65 -19.05
CA LEU A 52 7.09 -3.96 -19.42
C LEU A 52 6.11 -4.72 -20.31
N PRO A 53 5.75 -4.20 -21.51
CA PRO A 53 4.72 -4.80 -22.34
C PRO A 53 5.11 -6.19 -22.86
N THR A 54 6.39 -6.55 -22.78
CA THR A 54 6.88 -7.86 -23.23
C THR A 54 6.87 -8.91 -22.12
N SER A 55 6.34 -8.58 -20.93
CA SER A 55 6.26 -9.52 -19.82
C SER A 55 4.82 -9.95 -19.56
N PRO A 56 4.31 -10.96 -20.29
CA PRO A 56 2.93 -11.43 -20.09
C PRO A 56 2.72 -12.03 -18.70
N LYS A 57 3.76 -12.62 -18.11
CA LYS A 57 3.66 -13.18 -16.76
C LYS A 57 3.36 -12.12 -15.72
N LEU A 58 4.00 -10.95 -15.81
CA LEU A 58 3.74 -9.86 -14.89
C LEU A 58 2.30 -9.36 -15.02
N ARG A 59 1.82 -9.21 -16.26
CA ARG A 59 0.47 -8.77 -16.53
C ARG A 59 -0.55 -9.70 -15.90
N VAL A 60 -0.39 -11.02 -16.11
CA VAL A 60 -1.31 -12.02 -15.57
C VAL A 60 -1.28 -11.98 -14.04
N ALA A 61 -0.09 -11.92 -13.44
CA ALA A 61 0.05 -11.91 -11.98
C ALA A 61 -0.60 -10.67 -11.35
N VAL A 62 -0.42 -9.51 -11.95
CA VAL A 62 -1.05 -8.27 -11.47
C VAL A 62 -2.56 -8.34 -11.62
N ASP A 63 -3.06 -8.76 -12.79
CA ASP A 63 -4.50 -8.89 -13.03
C ASP A 63 -5.15 -9.85 -12.03
N GLU A 64 -4.52 -10.99 -11.76
CA GLU A 64 -5.04 -11.95 -10.79
C GLU A 64 -5.05 -11.39 -9.37
N PHE A 65 -3.99 -10.69 -8.98
CA PHE A 65 -3.95 -10.07 -7.67
C PHE A 65 -5.08 -9.05 -7.52
N LEU A 66 -5.28 -8.21 -8.52
CA LEU A 66 -6.32 -7.17 -8.48
C LEU A 66 -7.75 -7.75 -8.43
N LEU A 67 -7.95 -8.97 -8.92
CA LEU A 67 -9.25 -9.63 -8.79
C LEU A 67 -9.53 -10.14 -7.38
N ARG A 68 -8.50 -10.39 -6.58
CA ARG A 68 -8.63 -11.02 -5.26
C ARG A 68 -8.62 -10.03 -4.10
N VAL A 69 -8.07 -8.84 -4.30
CA VAL A 69 -7.94 -7.83 -3.27
C VAL A 69 -8.96 -6.72 -3.50
N GLU A 70 -9.44 -6.12 -2.43
CA GLU A 70 -10.29 -4.95 -2.56
C GLU A 70 -9.45 -3.74 -2.93
N VAL A 71 -9.83 -3.05 -4.00
CA VAL A 71 -9.21 -1.79 -4.39
C VAL A 71 -10.09 -0.65 -3.87
N LEU A 72 -9.54 0.18 -3.00
CA LEU A 72 -10.28 1.24 -2.31
C LEU A 72 -10.06 2.58 -3.02
N PRO A 73 -11.13 3.34 -3.28
CA PRO A 73 -10.99 4.64 -3.92
C PRO A 73 -10.30 5.64 -2.99
N TRP A 74 -9.44 6.46 -3.55
CA TRP A 74 -8.77 7.53 -2.81
C TRP A 74 -9.72 8.74 -2.78
N ASP A 75 -10.40 8.93 -1.66
CA ASP A 75 -11.54 9.84 -1.54
C ASP A 75 -11.20 11.13 -0.77
N SER A 76 -12.25 11.89 -0.44
CA SER A 76 -12.07 13.17 0.26
C SER A 76 -11.53 13.02 1.66
N GLU A 77 -11.85 11.93 2.37
CA GLU A 77 -11.27 11.68 3.69
C GLU A 77 -9.76 11.46 3.58
N ALA A 78 -9.32 10.72 2.55
CA ALA A 78 -7.90 10.55 2.28
C ALA A 78 -7.24 11.90 1.92
N ALA A 79 -7.93 12.74 1.16
CA ALA A 79 -7.43 14.06 0.78
C ALA A 79 -7.21 14.95 2.02
N GLU A 80 -8.11 14.92 2.99
CA GLU A 80 -7.95 15.68 4.22
C GLU A 80 -6.76 15.22 5.02
N GLN A 81 -6.59 13.90 5.16
CA GLN A 81 -5.41 13.34 5.85
C GLN A 81 -4.13 13.71 5.13
N TYR A 82 -4.12 13.65 3.80
CA TYR A 82 -2.96 14.02 2.99
C TYR A 82 -2.51 15.45 3.28
N ALA A 83 -3.43 16.41 3.28
CA ALA A 83 -3.12 17.80 3.53
C ALA A 83 -2.46 17.99 4.91
N GLY A 84 -3.00 17.33 5.92
CA GLY A 84 -2.49 17.43 7.29
C GLY A 84 -1.11 16.82 7.46
N ILE A 85 -0.90 15.60 6.98
CA ILE A 85 0.39 14.94 7.16
C ILE A 85 1.48 15.58 6.30
N ARG A 86 1.16 16.01 5.11
CA ARG A 86 2.12 16.72 4.25
C ARG A 86 2.57 18.03 4.88
N PHE A 87 1.63 18.81 5.39
CA PHE A 87 1.96 20.05 6.08
C PHE A 87 2.87 19.80 7.29
N ASP A 88 2.52 18.82 8.11
CA ASP A 88 3.30 18.47 9.29
C ASP A 88 4.74 18.07 8.93
N LEU A 89 4.90 17.20 7.93
CA LEU A 89 6.23 16.75 7.52
C LEU A 89 7.07 17.89 6.92
N GLU A 90 6.46 18.77 6.14
CA GLU A 90 7.18 19.92 5.58
C GLU A 90 7.61 20.88 6.68
N GLN A 91 6.79 21.09 7.71
CA GLN A 91 7.14 21.93 8.85
C GLN A 91 8.35 21.37 9.63
N HIS A 92 8.52 20.06 9.65
CA HIS A 92 9.65 19.40 10.32
C HIS A 92 10.84 19.15 9.40
N GLY A 93 10.79 19.62 8.15
CA GLY A 93 11.88 19.43 7.20
C GLY A 93 12.05 17.97 6.77
N GLU A 94 10.99 17.18 6.81
CA GLU A 94 11.02 15.74 6.51
C GLU A 94 10.07 15.38 5.37
N PRO A 95 10.22 15.95 4.17
CA PRO A 95 9.29 15.68 3.08
C PRO A 95 9.34 14.22 2.64
N MET A 96 8.21 13.73 2.14
CA MET A 96 8.09 12.39 1.56
C MET A 96 7.60 12.52 0.12
N GLY A 97 7.84 11.48 -0.68
CA GLY A 97 7.30 11.41 -2.03
C GLY A 97 5.78 11.45 -2.03
N ASN A 98 5.20 12.08 -3.05
CA ASN A 98 3.74 12.31 -3.08
C ASN A 98 2.92 11.01 -3.08
N LEU A 99 3.36 9.99 -3.82
CA LEU A 99 2.61 8.72 -3.86
C LEU A 99 2.63 8.02 -2.50
N ASP A 100 3.77 8.03 -1.81
CA ASP A 100 3.87 7.46 -0.46
C ASP A 100 3.00 8.24 0.52
N LEU A 101 2.98 9.58 0.42
CA LEU A 101 2.09 10.41 1.23
C LEU A 101 0.62 10.06 0.99
N MET A 102 0.24 9.85 -0.27
CA MET A 102 -1.14 9.49 -0.60
C MET A 102 -1.53 8.14 -0.01
N ILE A 103 -0.62 7.17 -0.05
CA ILE A 103 -0.87 5.84 0.53
C ILE A 103 -0.99 5.94 2.05
N ALA A 104 -0.09 6.66 2.71
CA ALA A 104 -0.14 6.86 4.16
C ALA A 104 -1.43 7.57 4.58
N ALA A 105 -1.82 8.62 3.84
CA ALA A 105 -3.07 9.35 4.09
C ALA A 105 -4.28 8.42 3.97
N HIS A 106 -4.26 7.53 3.01
CA HIS A 106 -5.36 6.59 2.80
C HIS A 106 -5.47 5.62 3.99
N ALA A 107 -4.35 5.09 4.46
CA ALA A 107 -4.34 4.21 5.63
C ALA A 107 -4.89 4.92 6.87
N LEU A 108 -4.50 6.18 7.08
CA LEU A 108 -5.02 6.96 8.20
C LEU A 108 -6.53 7.18 8.09
N ALA A 109 -7.01 7.53 6.89
CA ALA A 109 -8.44 7.76 6.68
C ALA A 109 -9.27 6.49 6.92
N LEU A 110 -8.71 5.33 6.58
CA LEU A 110 -9.37 4.04 6.79
C LEU A 110 -9.21 3.51 8.22
N GLU A 111 -8.34 4.12 9.00
CA GLU A 111 -7.93 3.60 10.30
C GLU A 111 -7.36 2.17 10.19
N ALA A 112 -6.69 1.91 9.07
CA ALA A 112 -6.06 0.62 8.76
C ALA A 112 -4.58 0.66 9.07
N ALA A 113 -3.99 -0.52 9.32
CA ALA A 113 -2.54 -0.63 9.38
C ALA A 113 -1.98 -0.60 7.96
N LEU A 114 -0.96 0.20 7.76
CA LEU A 114 -0.21 0.19 6.50
C LEU A 114 0.84 -0.91 6.58
N ILE A 115 0.85 -1.78 5.59
CA ILE A 115 1.81 -2.87 5.51
C ILE A 115 2.93 -2.45 4.56
N SER A 116 4.09 -2.17 5.14
CA SER A 116 5.24 -1.66 4.39
C SER A 116 6.54 -2.00 5.12
N SER A 117 7.59 -2.26 4.38
CA SER A 117 8.94 -2.39 4.90
C SER A 117 9.71 -1.07 4.87
N ASP A 118 9.13 -0.03 4.31
CA ASP A 118 9.78 1.28 4.22
C ASP A 118 9.67 2.03 5.55
N ARG A 119 10.81 2.23 6.19
CA ARG A 119 10.88 2.91 7.50
C ARG A 119 10.55 4.40 7.42
N GLY A 120 10.60 4.99 6.22
CA GLY A 120 10.21 6.38 6.04
C GLY A 120 8.80 6.69 6.50
N PHE A 121 7.90 5.71 6.46
CA PHE A 121 6.53 5.87 6.95
C PHE A 121 6.44 6.09 8.47
N ARG A 122 7.50 5.78 9.23
CA ARG A 122 7.51 6.02 10.69
C ARG A 122 7.41 7.51 11.03
N ARG A 123 7.72 8.39 10.09
CA ARG A 123 7.62 9.83 10.27
C ARG A 123 6.18 10.34 10.31
N VAL A 124 5.24 9.53 9.84
CA VAL A 124 3.82 9.91 9.78
C VAL A 124 3.16 9.63 11.13
N LYS A 125 2.75 10.68 11.82
CA LYS A 125 2.10 10.56 13.13
C LYS A 125 0.77 9.84 13.04
N GLY A 126 0.55 8.92 13.97
CA GLY A 126 -0.71 8.20 14.08
C GLY A 126 -0.85 7.04 13.12
N LEU A 127 0.11 6.84 12.23
CA LEU A 127 0.06 5.75 11.27
C LEU A 127 0.44 4.43 11.96
N LYS A 128 -0.43 3.44 11.86
CA LYS A 128 -0.13 2.08 12.26
C LYS A 128 0.66 1.42 11.13
N LEU A 129 1.86 0.95 11.43
CA LEU A 129 2.76 0.41 10.42
C LEU A 129 3.19 -0.99 10.81
N GLU A 130 3.05 -1.94 9.90
CA GLU A 130 3.53 -3.33 10.07
C GLU A 130 4.42 -3.72 8.92
N ASP A 131 5.49 -4.41 9.22
CA ASP A 131 6.42 -4.93 8.22
C ASP A 131 6.26 -6.46 8.17
N TRP A 132 5.68 -6.95 7.06
CA TRP A 132 5.45 -8.39 6.87
C TRP A 132 6.66 -9.11 6.25
N THR A 133 7.75 -8.39 5.95
CA THR A 133 8.98 -9.03 5.45
C THR A 133 9.74 -9.76 6.56
N ARG A 134 9.40 -9.46 7.81
CA ARG A 134 10.04 -10.07 8.98
C ARG A 134 9.14 -11.14 9.56
N ALA A 135 9.74 -12.27 9.86
CA ALA A 135 9.04 -13.40 10.46
C ALA A 135 8.58 -13.10 11.89
#